data_862d965e458660224a1db25910753413
#
_entry.id   862d965e458660224a1db25910753413
#
_cell.length_a   1.000
_cell.length_b   1.000
_cell.length_c   1.000
_cell.angle_alpha   90.00
_cell.angle_beta   90.00
_cell.angle_gamma   90.00
#
_symmetry.space_group_name_H-M   'P 1'
#
loop_
_entity.id
_entity.type
_entity.pdbx_description
1 polymer ?
#
loop_
_entity_poly.entity_id
_entity_poly.type
_entity_poly.pdbx_seq_one_letter_code
_entity_poly.pdbx_strand_id
1 'polypeptide(L)'
;MGTPTYFEAGGDSWDPTWAQDDALYSAVNDGAGFGTLKRNIGFNRISGNDPLALTGQLQNVMDEYGEMNAPIATDGRNWKSGGSISIDGTLYMSIGMDRYVDAGYGGRQTRVNASIIKSSDHGLKWSRPMQENRDRPMFPGMRFATPFFIHFGKEYAAATVDQADRYVYATSNNGFWDNGDNYILGRVSRSKIGALNAADWSFYKGGDGLRDSSWTPEMNKAALIIKAPGQCGEAGVTYLPALNRYVLVSWYYPSGNGHAGKIDTTAFAFYESPKPWGPWSLVKVILNQPQGWYIPRVLAKFQSRTSSDVLAFIAVAGDWRNPIFYRYSMVPVKFMTAAAEPTNPPRLPAP
;
A
#
# COMPACT_ATOMS: atom_id res chain seq x y z
N MET A 1 9.93 11.11 12.31
CA MET A 1 10.09 11.40 10.86
C MET A 1 11.02 12.58 10.71
N GLY A 2 11.81 12.61 9.62
CA GLY A 2 12.73 13.71 9.30
C GLY A 2 12.17 14.69 8.28
N THR A 3 13.03 15.56 7.75
CA THR A 3 12.67 16.56 6.73
C THR A 3 12.34 15.90 5.40
N PRO A 4 11.19 16.19 4.78
CA PRO A 4 10.81 15.61 3.51
C PRO A 4 11.61 16.19 2.34
N THR A 5 11.79 15.39 1.29
CA THR A 5 12.22 15.83 -0.03
C THR A 5 11.02 15.72 -0.99
N TYR A 6 10.73 16.80 -1.70
CA TYR A 6 9.65 16.89 -2.67
C TYR A 6 10.21 16.81 -4.09
N PHE A 7 9.58 15.99 -4.95
CA PHE A 7 9.98 15.83 -6.34
C PHE A 7 8.95 16.48 -7.27
N GLU A 8 9.36 16.91 -8.45
CA GLU A 8 8.47 17.47 -9.48
C GLU A 8 7.67 16.37 -10.18
N ALA A 9 6.77 15.73 -9.41
CA ALA A 9 5.95 14.61 -9.84
C ALA A 9 4.57 14.71 -9.19
N GLY A 10 3.65 15.40 -9.85
CA GLY A 10 2.32 15.70 -9.32
C GLY A 10 1.38 14.51 -9.34
N GLY A 11 0.57 14.38 -8.28
CA GLY A 11 -0.40 13.30 -8.08
C GLY A 11 -0.14 12.50 -6.81
N ASP A 12 -0.96 11.50 -6.56
CA ASP A 12 -1.00 10.75 -5.32
C ASP A 12 -0.96 9.23 -5.46
N SER A 13 -1.20 8.55 -4.35
CA SER A 13 -1.29 7.07 -4.24
C SER A 13 -0.03 6.34 -4.69
N TRP A 14 1.12 6.91 -4.40
CA TRP A 14 2.41 6.32 -4.72
C TRP A 14 2.67 5.06 -3.91
N ASP A 15 2.83 3.93 -4.62
CA ASP A 15 3.18 2.63 -4.03
C ASP A 15 4.39 2.02 -4.75
N PRO A 16 5.60 2.59 -4.58
CA PRO A 16 6.79 2.19 -5.33
C PRO A 16 7.26 0.78 -4.98
N THR A 17 7.40 -0.07 -5.98
CA THR A 17 7.99 -1.41 -5.88
C THR A 17 9.38 -1.47 -6.47
N TRP A 18 10.28 -2.26 -5.86
CA TRP A 18 11.69 -2.36 -6.26
C TRP A 18 11.90 -3.51 -7.24
N ALA A 19 12.20 -3.16 -8.49
CA ALA A 19 12.30 -4.09 -9.62
C ALA A 19 13.74 -4.54 -9.92
N GLN A 20 13.85 -5.51 -10.83
CA GLN A 20 15.10 -6.20 -11.18
C GLN A 20 16.19 -5.25 -11.70
N ASP A 21 15.82 -4.23 -12.47
CA ASP A 21 16.71 -3.20 -13.04
C ASP A 21 17.15 -2.14 -12.02
N ASP A 22 16.90 -2.40 -10.74
CA ASP A 22 17.22 -1.53 -9.61
C ASP A 22 16.40 -0.23 -9.53
N ALA A 23 15.46 0.00 -10.45
CA ALA A 23 14.52 1.10 -10.38
C ALA A 23 13.34 0.79 -9.42
N LEU A 24 12.66 1.85 -8.98
CA LEU A 24 11.35 1.75 -8.39
C LEU A 24 10.30 2.00 -9.47
N TYR A 25 9.23 1.24 -9.45
CA TYR A 25 8.07 1.42 -10.32
C TYR A 25 6.84 1.72 -9.48
N SER A 26 6.07 2.73 -9.88
CA SER A 26 4.89 3.15 -9.14
C SER A 26 3.82 3.68 -10.05
N ALA A 27 2.58 3.31 -9.78
CA ALA A 27 1.45 4.09 -10.26
C ALA A 27 1.43 5.47 -9.59
N VAL A 28 0.72 6.39 -10.21
CA VAL A 28 0.27 7.67 -9.67
C VAL A 28 -1.20 7.82 -10.01
N ASN A 29 -2.00 8.29 -9.07
CA ASN A 29 -3.39 8.66 -9.32
C ASN A 29 -3.54 10.18 -9.40
N ASP A 30 -4.53 10.63 -10.18
CA ASP A 30 -4.97 12.03 -10.26
C ASP A 30 -3.86 13.04 -10.53
N GLY A 31 -2.91 12.66 -11.37
CA GLY A 31 -1.77 13.50 -11.66
C GLY A 31 -1.02 13.11 -12.93
N ALA A 32 0.06 13.85 -13.17
CA ALA A 32 0.95 13.62 -14.31
C ALA A 32 2.17 12.74 -13.93
N GLY A 33 2.36 12.46 -12.65
CA GLY A 33 3.58 11.81 -12.20
C GLY A 33 4.83 12.61 -12.58
N PHE A 34 5.84 11.93 -13.08
CA PHE A 34 7.05 12.51 -13.65
C PHE A 34 6.87 12.92 -15.13
N GLY A 35 5.65 13.07 -15.61
CA GLY A 35 5.31 13.50 -16.96
C GLY A 35 4.53 14.82 -16.95
N THR A 36 3.75 15.04 -18.03
CA THR A 36 2.96 16.27 -18.21
C THR A 36 1.46 16.02 -18.35
N LEU A 37 1.07 14.78 -18.68
CA LEU A 37 -0.33 14.42 -18.93
C LEU A 37 -0.99 13.90 -17.65
N LYS A 38 -2.03 14.59 -17.20
CA LYS A 38 -2.80 14.17 -16.02
C LYS A 38 -3.78 13.05 -16.38
N ARG A 39 -3.76 11.98 -15.60
CA ARG A 39 -4.59 10.78 -15.81
C ARG A 39 -5.23 10.32 -14.50
N ASN A 40 -6.27 9.49 -14.59
CA ASN A 40 -6.81 8.76 -13.45
C ASN A 40 -5.74 7.82 -12.87
N ILE A 41 -4.98 7.16 -13.75
CA ILE A 41 -3.81 6.34 -13.40
C ILE A 41 -2.72 6.64 -14.42
N GLY A 42 -1.50 6.93 -13.96
CA GLY A 42 -0.28 6.92 -14.75
C GLY A 42 0.72 5.96 -14.13
N PHE A 43 1.72 5.51 -14.87
CA PHE A 43 2.73 4.59 -14.36
C PHE A 43 4.13 5.13 -14.58
N ASN A 44 4.95 5.14 -13.54
CA ASN A 44 6.24 5.82 -13.52
C ASN A 44 7.38 4.85 -13.22
N ARG A 45 8.56 5.13 -13.79
CA ARG A 45 9.85 4.56 -13.44
C ARG A 45 10.67 5.61 -12.70
N ILE A 46 11.18 5.25 -11.51
CA ILE A 46 11.91 6.14 -10.60
C ILE A 46 13.29 5.53 -10.36
N SER A 47 14.34 6.29 -10.68
CA SER A 47 15.73 5.85 -10.68
C SER A 47 16.57 6.63 -9.69
N GLY A 48 17.64 6.02 -9.20
CA GLY A 48 18.59 6.62 -8.27
C GLY A 48 18.86 5.73 -7.07
N ASN A 49 20.01 5.95 -6.43
CA ASN A 49 20.44 5.24 -5.22
C ASN A 49 20.49 6.15 -4.00
N ASP A 50 20.31 7.44 -4.20
CA ASP A 50 20.11 8.40 -3.13
C ASP A 50 18.59 8.71 -3.03
N PRO A 51 17.93 8.37 -1.92
CA PRO A 51 16.49 8.64 -1.74
C PRO A 51 16.13 10.13 -1.74
N LEU A 52 17.11 11.01 -1.60
CA LEU A 52 16.92 12.47 -1.62
C LEU A 52 17.21 13.09 -3.00
N ALA A 53 17.73 12.32 -3.97
CA ALA A 53 18.13 12.78 -5.30
C ALA A 53 17.66 11.82 -6.40
N LEU A 54 16.39 11.38 -6.33
CA LEU A 54 15.79 10.49 -7.32
C LEU A 54 15.43 11.26 -8.60
N THR A 55 15.46 10.55 -9.72
CA THR A 55 14.92 11.01 -11.00
C THR A 55 13.80 10.06 -11.44
N GLY A 56 12.83 10.57 -12.16
CA GLY A 56 11.72 9.76 -12.63
C GLY A 56 11.28 10.13 -14.03
N GLN A 57 10.57 9.21 -14.65
CA GLN A 57 9.90 9.41 -15.93
C GLN A 57 8.53 8.74 -15.93
N LEU A 58 7.57 9.33 -16.62
CA LEU A 58 6.30 8.68 -16.90
C LEU A 58 6.55 7.57 -17.91
N GLN A 59 6.37 6.33 -17.47
CA GLN A 59 6.63 5.12 -18.25
C GLN A 59 5.44 4.77 -19.16
N ASN A 60 4.21 4.97 -18.64
CA ASN A 60 2.97 4.72 -19.37
C ASN A 60 1.90 5.70 -18.88
N VAL A 61 1.23 6.35 -19.81
CA VAL A 61 0.10 7.26 -19.53
C VAL A 61 -1.18 6.51 -19.17
N MET A 62 -1.27 5.21 -19.44
CA MET A 62 -2.42 4.35 -19.15
C MET A 62 -3.75 4.94 -19.66
N ASP A 63 -3.77 5.39 -20.92
CA ASP A 63 -4.89 6.11 -21.55
C ASP A 63 -6.22 5.36 -21.47
N GLU A 64 -6.21 4.03 -21.45
CA GLU A 64 -7.40 3.19 -21.32
C GLU A 64 -8.16 3.40 -19.98
N TYR A 65 -7.48 3.93 -18.95
CA TYR A 65 -8.08 4.24 -17.64
C TYR A 65 -8.60 5.69 -17.55
N GLY A 66 -8.46 6.46 -18.61
CA GLY A 66 -9.06 7.77 -18.79
C GLY A 66 -8.27 8.93 -18.21
N GLU A 67 -8.68 10.12 -18.65
CA GLU A 67 -8.16 11.39 -18.12
C GLU A 67 -8.51 11.55 -16.63
N MET A 68 -7.77 12.42 -15.95
CA MET A 68 -8.01 12.73 -14.54
C MET A 68 -9.48 13.15 -14.33
N ASN A 69 -10.14 12.51 -13.37
CA ASN A 69 -11.57 12.66 -13.05
C ASN A 69 -12.56 12.18 -14.14
N ALA A 70 -12.08 11.56 -15.22
CA ALA A 70 -12.98 10.99 -16.22
C ALA A 70 -13.77 9.81 -15.62
N PRO A 71 -15.11 9.82 -15.66
CA PRO A 71 -15.92 8.73 -15.12
C PRO A 71 -15.87 7.50 -16.04
N ILE A 72 -15.93 6.32 -15.44
CA ILE A 72 -15.99 5.03 -16.15
C ILE A 72 -17.35 4.85 -16.84
N ALA A 73 -18.39 5.28 -16.15
CA ALA A 73 -19.78 5.10 -16.52
C ALA A 73 -20.67 6.16 -15.87
N THR A 74 -21.98 6.05 -16.07
CA THR A 74 -23.00 6.98 -15.55
C THR A 74 -23.10 7.01 -14.02
N ASP A 75 -22.50 6.06 -13.31
CA ASP A 75 -22.50 6.02 -11.85
C ASP A 75 -21.45 6.95 -11.21
N GLY A 76 -20.66 7.67 -12.01
CA GLY A 76 -19.66 8.65 -11.57
C GLY A 76 -18.41 8.04 -10.92
N ARG A 77 -18.16 6.73 -11.08
CA ARG A 77 -16.92 6.09 -10.62
C ARG A 77 -15.80 6.35 -11.62
N ASN A 78 -14.56 6.40 -11.14
CA ASN A 78 -13.36 6.47 -11.95
C ASN A 78 -12.34 5.41 -11.52
N TRP A 79 -11.35 5.15 -12.38
CA TRP A 79 -10.31 4.19 -12.11
C TRP A 79 -9.25 4.75 -11.17
N LYS A 80 -8.79 3.90 -10.25
CA LYS A 80 -7.64 4.16 -9.38
C LYS A 80 -6.77 2.92 -9.25
N SER A 81 -5.46 3.14 -9.16
CA SER A 81 -4.53 2.10 -8.73
C SER A 81 -4.55 1.93 -7.21
N GLY A 82 -4.19 0.74 -6.76
CA GLY A 82 -3.84 0.44 -5.39
C GLY A 82 -2.38 0.00 -5.28
N GLY A 83 -2.11 -1.14 -4.63
CA GLY A 83 -0.76 -1.65 -4.43
C GLY A 83 -0.08 -2.16 -5.71
N SER A 84 1.23 -1.94 -5.81
CA SER A 84 2.11 -2.45 -6.87
C SER A 84 3.16 -3.40 -6.30
N ILE A 85 3.60 -4.40 -7.09
CA ILE A 85 4.71 -5.28 -6.70
C ILE A 85 5.46 -5.81 -7.92
N SER A 86 6.79 -5.97 -7.78
CA SER A 86 7.65 -6.66 -8.74
C SER A 86 8.04 -8.04 -8.21
N ILE A 87 7.80 -9.08 -9.00
CA ILE A 87 8.09 -10.47 -8.66
C ILE A 87 8.62 -11.18 -9.90
N ASP A 88 9.82 -11.71 -9.81
CA ASP A 88 10.42 -12.53 -10.87
C ASP A 88 10.38 -11.84 -12.26
N GLY A 89 10.70 -10.55 -12.31
CA GLY A 89 10.72 -9.74 -13.54
C GLY A 89 9.34 -9.31 -14.05
N THR A 90 8.27 -9.59 -13.30
CA THR A 90 6.91 -9.19 -13.66
C THR A 90 6.38 -8.17 -12.64
N LEU A 91 5.85 -7.07 -13.15
CA LEU A 91 5.12 -6.08 -12.36
C LEU A 91 3.66 -6.48 -12.24
N TYR A 92 3.11 -6.35 -11.05
CA TYR A 92 1.68 -6.51 -10.76
C TYR A 92 1.17 -5.24 -10.11
N MET A 93 -0.06 -4.84 -10.43
CA MET A 93 -0.71 -3.66 -9.86
C MET A 93 -2.18 -3.97 -9.62
N SER A 94 -2.70 -3.59 -8.48
CA SER A 94 -4.14 -3.61 -8.25
C SER A 94 -4.78 -2.34 -8.80
N ILE A 95 -5.99 -2.48 -9.35
CA ILE A 95 -6.83 -1.38 -9.82
C ILE A 95 -8.23 -1.57 -9.24
N GLY A 96 -8.95 -0.48 -9.06
CA GLY A 96 -10.34 -0.50 -8.57
C GLY A 96 -11.12 0.70 -9.05
N MET A 97 -12.41 0.74 -8.74
CA MET A 97 -13.33 1.80 -9.17
C MET A 97 -13.74 2.66 -7.97
N ASP A 98 -13.33 3.91 -7.99
CA ASP A 98 -13.56 4.87 -6.91
C ASP A 98 -14.75 5.79 -7.20
N ARG A 99 -15.45 6.16 -6.14
CA ARG A 99 -16.38 7.29 -6.12
C ARG A 99 -15.93 8.27 -5.04
N TYR A 100 -15.57 9.50 -5.42
CA TYR A 100 -15.03 10.50 -4.48
C TYR A 100 -16.00 10.90 -3.40
N VAL A 101 -17.28 11.08 -3.74
CA VAL A 101 -18.33 11.41 -2.79
C VAL A 101 -19.47 10.41 -2.97
N ASP A 102 -19.52 9.41 -2.10
CA ASP A 102 -20.55 8.36 -2.16
C ASP A 102 -21.66 8.66 -1.16
N ALA A 103 -22.83 9.10 -1.67
CA ALA A 103 -23.98 9.44 -0.85
C ALA A 103 -24.50 8.25 -0.02
N GLY A 104 -24.33 7.01 -0.54
CA GLY A 104 -24.70 5.80 0.19
C GLY A 104 -23.83 5.54 1.43
N TYR A 105 -22.70 6.24 1.55
CA TYR A 105 -21.76 6.11 2.66
C TYR A 105 -21.44 7.46 3.32
N GLY A 106 -22.45 8.35 3.40
CA GLY A 106 -22.31 9.64 4.08
C GLY A 106 -21.34 10.61 3.42
N GLY A 107 -21.17 10.52 2.10
CA GLY A 107 -20.27 11.37 1.33
C GLY A 107 -18.79 10.99 1.43
N ARG A 108 -18.45 9.81 1.96
CA ARG A 108 -17.09 9.30 2.01
C ARG A 108 -16.64 8.81 0.64
N GLN A 109 -15.34 8.86 0.37
CA GLN A 109 -14.79 8.22 -0.82
C GLN A 109 -14.78 6.70 -0.64
N THR A 110 -15.33 5.99 -1.63
CA THR A 110 -15.39 4.52 -1.63
C THR A 110 -14.71 3.93 -2.85
N ARG A 111 -14.15 2.73 -2.66
CA ARG A 111 -13.59 1.90 -3.73
C ARG A 111 -14.28 0.55 -3.75
N VAL A 112 -14.54 0.05 -4.95
CA VAL A 112 -15.14 -1.27 -5.20
C VAL A 112 -14.44 -2.00 -6.33
N ASN A 113 -14.68 -3.31 -6.40
CA ASN A 113 -14.41 -4.11 -7.59
C ASN A 113 -12.95 -4.12 -8.03
N ALA A 114 -12.05 -4.53 -7.15
CA ALA A 114 -10.63 -4.58 -7.50
C ALA A 114 -10.31 -5.76 -8.45
N SER A 115 -9.29 -5.53 -9.27
CA SER A 115 -8.60 -6.53 -10.06
C SER A 115 -7.09 -6.33 -9.98
N ILE A 116 -6.33 -7.34 -10.39
CA ILE A 116 -4.88 -7.26 -10.54
C ILE A 116 -4.57 -7.31 -12.03
N ILE A 117 -3.72 -6.43 -12.49
CA ILE A 117 -3.14 -6.41 -13.84
C ILE A 117 -1.64 -6.68 -13.74
N LYS A 118 -1.01 -7.16 -14.82
CA LYS A 118 0.43 -7.45 -14.86
C LYS A 118 1.11 -6.91 -16.10
N SER A 119 2.41 -6.65 -15.98
CA SER A 119 3.29 -6.24 -17.07
C SER A 119 4.62 -7.00 -16.97
N SER A 120 5.09 -7.56 -18.10
CA SER A 120 6.40 -8.20 -18.24
C SER A 120 7.40 -7.34 -18.99
N ASP A 121 7.07 -6.09 -19.29
CA ASP A 121 7.87 -5.16 -20.07
C ASP A 121 8.04 -3.81 -19.35
N HIS A 122 8.25 -3.86 -18.04
CA HIS A 122 8.48 -2.69 -17.19
C HIS A 122 7.33 -1.66 -17.18
N GLY A 123 6.08 -2.10 -17.35
CA GLY A 123 4.91 -1.25 -17.29
C GLY A 123 4.52 -0.58 -18.61
N LEU A 124 5.18 -0.95 -19.73
CA LEU A 124 4.83 -0.41 -21.05
C LEU A 124 3.49 -0.95 -21.56
N LYS A 125 3.20 -2.21 -21.27
CA LYS A 125 1.92 -2.86 -21.59
C LYS A 125 1.39 -3.61 -20.39
N TRP A 126 0.08 -3.58 -20.21
CA TRP A 126 -0.61 -4.27 -19.13
C TRP A 126 -1.59 -5.31 -19.69
N SER A 127 -1.56 -6.50 -19.10
CA SER A 127 -2.52 -7.57 -19.43
C SER A 127 -3.73 -7.51 -18.51
N ARG A 128 -4.81 -8.14 -18.93
CA ARG A 128 -6.17 -8.06 -18.46
C ARG A 128 -6.80 -6.71 -18.84
N PRO A 129 -7.51 -6.65 -19.98
CA PRO A 129 -8.10 -5.41 -20.52
C PRO A 129 -9.00 -4.69 -19.52
N MET A 130 -9.02 -3.37 -19.58
CA MET A 130 -9.85 -2.50 -18.70
C MET A 130 -11.32 -2.93 -18.71
N GLN A 131 -11.87 -3.27 -19.87
CA GLN A 131 -13.25 -3.75 -20.01
C GLN A 131 -13.53 -4.99 -19.17
N GLU A 132 -12.60 -5.97 -19.15
CA GLU A 132 -12.74 -7.16 -18.36
C GLU A 132 -12.71 -6.86 -16.85
N ASN A 133 -11.84 -5.93 -16.43
CA ASN A 133 -11.77 -5.50 -15.03
C ASN A 133 -13.07 -4.84 -14.58
N ARG A 134 -13.73 -4.08 -15.47
CA ARG A 134 -15.02 -3.46 -15.20
C ARG A 134 -16.15 -4.48 -15.10
N ASP A 135 -16.25 -5.39 -16.07
CA ASP A 135 -17.40 -6.26 -16.21
C ASP A 135 -17.33 -7.52 -15.33
N ARG A 136 -16.10 -7.96 -15.03
CA ARG A 136 -15.81 -9.16 -14.23
C ARG A 136 -14.60 -8.92 -13.31
N PRO A 137 -14.73 -8.05 -12.29
CA PRO A 137 -13.64 -7.78 -11.36
C PRO A 137 -13.22 -9.06 -10.61
N MET A 138 -11.94 -9.17 -10.30
CA MET A 138 -11.42 -10.32 -9.52
C MET A 138 -12.01 -10.33 -8.09
N PHE A 139 -12.15 -9.17 -7.48
CA PHE A 139 -12.63 -9.00 -6.11
C PHE A 139 -13.82 -8.05 -6.10
N PRO A 140 -15.05 -8.57 -6.28
CA PRO A 140 -16.24 -7.73 -6.34
C PRO A 140 -16.59 -7.13 -4.97
N GLY A 141 -17.19 -5.93 -5.00
CA GLY A 141 -17.61 -5.19 -3.81
C GLY A 141 -16.46 -4.50 -3.09
N MET A 142 -16.63 -4.19 -1.80
CA MET A 142 -15.73 -3.37 -0.99
C MET A 142 -14.75 -4.18 -0.13
N ARG A 143 -15.01 -5.46 0.10
CA ARG A 143 -14.30 -6.24 1.13
C ARG A 143 -12.80 -6.39 0.89
N PHE A 144 -12.36 -6.48 -0.38
CA PHE A 144 -10.96 -6.54 -0.80
C PHE A 144 -10.74 -5.64 -2.01
N ALA A 145 -11.20 -4.39 -1.90
CA ALA A 145 -11.25 -3.44 -3.00
C ALA A 145 -9.97 -2.61 -3.18
N THR A 146 -9.06 -2.69 -2.20
CA THR A 146 -7.80 -1.95 -2.18
C THR A 146 -6.62 -2.87 -1.88
N PRO A 147 -6.36 -3.91 -2.70
CA PRO A 147 -5.23 -4.79 -2.45
C PRO A 147 -3.90 -4.03 -2.51
N PHE A 148 -3.16 -4.02 -1.40
CA PHE A 148 -1.79 -3.55 -1.31
C PHE A 148 -0.90 -4.74 -0.96
N PHE A 149 0.06 -5.04 -1.84
CA PHE A 149 0.97 -6.16 -1.65
C PHE A 149 1.93 -5.93 -0.49
N ILE A 150 2.32 -7.02 0.20
CA ILE A 150 3.40 -6.98 1.17
C ILE A 150 4.74 -6.98 0.42
N HIS A 151 5.58 -5.97 0.66
CA HIS A 151 6.87 -5.85 0.01
C HIS A 151 7.95 -6.60 0.80
N PHE A 152 8.73 -7.44 0.10
CA PHE A 152 9.85 -8.23 0.64
C PHE A 152 11.17 -7.89 -0.07
N GLY A 153 11.48 -6.61 -0.25
CA GLY A 153 12.70 -6.17 -0.93
C GLY A 153 12.62 -6.22 -2.45
N LYS A 154 13.79 -6.23 -3.09
CA LYS A 154 13.93 -6.26 -4.55
C LYS A 154 13.35 -7.56 -5.11
N GLU A 155 12.44 -7.45 -6.09
CA GLU A 155 11.85 -8.62 -6.77
C GLU A 155 11.24 -9.66 -5.81
N TYR A 156 10.73 -9.23 -4.66
CA TYR A 156 10.24 -10.16 -3.65
C TYR A 156 11.32 -11.10 -3.07
N ALA A 157 12.62 -10.76 -3.24
CA ALA A 157 13.73 -11.67 -2.94
C ALA A 157 13.96 -11.92 -1.44
N ALA A 158 13.57 -10.99 -0.56
CA ALA A 158 13.64 -11.19 0.89
C ALA A 158 12.47 -12.02 1.45
N ALA A 159 11.65 -12.59 0.59
CA ALA A 159 10.52 -13.45 0.95
C ALA A 159 10.97 -14.86 1.38
N THR A 160 11.81 -14.94 2.40
CA THR A 160 12.35 -16.20 2.96
C THR A 160 11.68 -16.60 4.27
N VAL A 161 10.72 -15.81 4.72
CA VAL A 161 10.01 -15.99 6.00
C VAL A 161 8.51 -16.20 5.74
N ASP A 162 7.83 -16.84 6.69
CA ASP A 162 6.37 -16.94 6.75
C ASP A 162 5.72 -17.46 5.47
N GLN A 163 6.37 -18.42 4.79
CA GLN A 163 5.94 -19.00 3.50
C GLN A 163 5.82 -17.95 2.35
N ALA A 164 6.45 -16.80 2.47
CA ALA A 164 6.45 -15.79 1.40
C ALA A 164 7.27 -16.23 0.17
N ASP A 165 8.12 -17.23 0.31
CA ASP A 165 8.73 -17.95 -0.82
C ASP A 165 7.70 -18.69 -1.68
N ARG A 166 6.57 -19.12 -1.08
CA ARG A 166 5.50 -19.89 -1.72
C ARG A 166 4.27 -19.05 -2.05
N TYR A 167 4.03 -17.98 -1.31
CA TYR A 167 2.82 -17.16 -1.42
C TYR A 167 3.15 -15.68 -1.57
N VAL A 168 2.34 -15.00 -2.36
CA VAL A 168 2.27 -13.54 -2.42
C VAL A 168 1.11 -13.08 -1.54
N TYR A 169 1.38 -12.14 -0.65
CA TYR A 169 0.41 -11.62 0.30
C TYR A 169 -0.02 -10.21 -0.08
N ALA A 170 -1.28 -9.87 0.16
CA ALA A 170 -1.81 -8.53 0.05
C ALA A 170 -2.79 -8.23 1.19
N THR A 171 -2.75 -7.01 1.71
CA THR A 171 -3.74 -6.48 2.65
C THR A 171 -4.74 -5.61 1.92
N SER A 172 -5.95 -5.50 2.44
CA SER A 172 -6.94 -4.53 1.97
C SER A 172 -7.74 -4.02 3.15
N ASN A 173 -8.08 -2.73 3.14
CA ASN A 173 -9.09 -2.22 4.06
C ASN A 173 -10.50 -2.55 3.56
N ASN A 174 -11.52 -2.02 4.21
CA ASN A 174 -12.92 -2.26 3.89
C ASN A 174 -13.50 -1.32 2.81
N GLY A 175 -12.67 -0.89 1.84
CA GLY A 175 -13.11 -0.18 0.65
C GLY A 175 -13.35 1.32 0.84
N PHE A 176 -12.81 1.93 1.89
CA PHE A 176 -12.76 3.38 2.04
C PHE A 176 -11.36 3.89 1.71
N TRP A 177 -11.29 4.97 0.94
CA TRP A 177 -10.02 5.63 0.65
C TRP A 177 -9.33 6.11 1.93
N ASP A 178 -10.07 6.85 2.78
CA ASP A 178 -9.67 7.32 4.09
C ASP A 178 -10.50 6.66 5.20
N ASN A 179 -10.11 6.80 6.44
CA ASN A 179 -10.92 6.51 7.63
C ASN A 179 -11.71 5.17 7.59
N GLY A 180 -11.17 4.13 6.93
CA GLY A 180 -11.71 2.78 6.99
C GLY A 180 -11.62 2.20 8.40
N ASP A 181 -12.13 0.99 8.61
CA ASP A 181 -12.36 0.44 9.94
C ASP A 181 -11.47 -0.76 10.28
N ASN A 182 -10.90 -1.40 9.26
CA ASN A 182 -10.17 -2.64 9.45
C ASN A 182 -9.33 -3.00 8.22
N TYR A 183 -8.42 -3.98 8.41
CA TYR A 183 -7.71 -4.66 7.33
C TYR A 183 -7.96 -6.17 7.38
N ILE A 184 -8.00 -6.78 6.21
CA ILE A 184 -7.93 -8.24 6.00
C ILE A 184 -6.69 -8.59 5.19
N LEU A 185 -6.31 -9.88 5.22
CA LEU A 185 -5.15 -10.40 4.51
C LEU A 185 -5.59 -11.48 3.51
N GLY A 186 -5.17 -11.31 2.25
CA GLY A 186 -5.27 -12.31 1.19
C GLY A 186 -3.91 -12.87 0.82
N ARG A 187 -3.88 -14.08 0.26
CA ARG A 187 -2.70 -14.68 -0.37
C ARG A 187 -3.06 -15.41 -1.65
N VAL A 188 -2.09 -15.51 -2.53
CA VAL A 188 -2.12 -16.36 -3.73
C VAL A 188 -0.80 -17.12 -3.83
N SER A 189 -0.80 -18.33 -4.37
CA SER A 189 0.47 -19.04 -4.65
C SER A 189 1.34 -18.20 -5.60
N ARG A 190 2.64 -18.06 -5.29
CA ARG A 190 3.60 -17.32 -6.13
C ARG A 190 3.61 -17.84 -7.57
N SER A 191 3.47 -19.15 -7.76
CA SER A 191 3.40 -19.77 -9.09
C SER A 191 2.11 -19.47 -9.84
N LYS A 192 1.06 -18.99 -9.16
CA LYS A 192 -0.28 -18.78 -9.74
C LYS A 192 -0.66 -17.29 -9.90
N ILE A 193 0.07 -16.37 -9.27
CA ILE A 193 -0.28 -14.94 -9.35
C ILE A 193 -0.34 -14.46 -10.81
N GLY A 194 0.52 -14.99 -11.67
CA GLY A 194 0.55 -14.65 -13.10
C GLY A 194 -0.66 -15.09 -13.90
N ALA A 195 -1.49 -16.01 -13.39
CA ALA A 195 -2.73 -16.42 -14.04
C ALA A 195 -3.85 -15.37 -13.89
N LEU A 196 -3.73 -14.43 -12.95
CA LEU A 196 -4.73 -13.39 -12.63
C LEU A 196 -6.12 -13.97 -12.38
N ASN A 197 -6.19 -15.13 -11.71
CA ASN A 197 -7.43 -15.83 -11.42
C ASN A 197 -7.84 -15.60 -9.96
N ALA A 198 -9.02 -15.03 -9.75
CA ALA A 198 -9.57 -14.77 -8.41
C ALA A 198 -9.72 -16.04 -7.57
N ALA A 199 -10.04 -17.21 -8.21
CA ALA A 199 -10.23 -18.47 -7.51
C ALA A 199 -8.93 -19.04 -6.90
N ASP A 200 -7.75 -18.55 -7.30
CA ASP A 200 -6.47 -18.96 -6.73
C ASP A 200 -6.12 -18.22 -5.42
N TRP A 201 -6.91 -17.21 -5.06
CA TRP A 201 -6.74 -16.44 -3.83
C TRP A 201 -7.41 -17.11 -2.63
N SER A 202 -6.78 -17.01 -1.49
CA SER A 202 -7.35 -17.38 -0.20
C SER A 202 -7.13 -16.27 0.82
N PHE A 203 -8.04 -16.19 1.80
CA PHE A 203 -8.09 -15.12 2.80
C PHE A 203 -7.86 -15.70 4.19
N TYR A 204 -7.08 -15.02 5.00
CA TYR A 204 -6.83 -15.43 6.37
C TYR A 204 -8.12 -15.40 7.18
N LYS A 205 -8.45 -16.53 7.84
CA LYS A 205 -9.67 -16.66 8.67
C LYS A 205 -9.39 -16.89 10.16
N GLY A 206 -8.11 -16.81 10.55
CA GLY A 206 -7.65 -17.07 11.91
C GLY A 206 -6.74 -18.28 12.01
N GLY A 207 -6.15 -18.50 13.19
CA GLY A 207 -5.21 -19.58 13.45
C GLY A 207 -3.75 -19.17 13.31
N ASP A 208 -2.85 -20.13 13.10
CA ASP A 208 -1.40 -19.92 13.05
C ASP A 208 -0.89 -19.32 11.72
N GLY A 209 -1.77 -19.21 10.71
CA GLY A 209 -1.43 -18.71 9.38
C GLY A 209 -0.58 -19.65 8.53
N LEU A 210 0.03 -20.67 9.11
CA LEU A 210 0.94 -21.59 8.45
C LEU A 210 0.20 -22.76 7.78
N ARG A 211 -0.88 -23.22 8.40
CA ARG A 211 -1.70 -24.33 7.92
C ARG A 211 -2.79 -23.84 6.97
N ASP A 212 -3.17 -24.67 6.00
CA ASP A 212 -4.26 -24.35 5.09
C ASP A 212 -5.61 -24.17 5.81
N SER A 213 -5.78 -24.79 6.97
CA SER A 213 -6.95 -24.56 7.83
C SER A 213 -7.09 -23.13 8.36
N SER A 214 -6.03 -22.32 8.30
CA SER A 214 -6.05 -20.89 8.63
C SER A 214 -6.58 -20.00 7.50
N TRP A 215 -6.87 -20.57 6.34
CA TRP A 215 -7.24 -19.84 5.12
C TRP A 215 -8.58 -20.31 4.55
N THR A 216 -9.25 -19.44 3.80
CA THR A 216 -10.54 -19.71 3.14
C THR A 216 -10.56 -19.05 1.76
N PRO A 217 -11.17 -19.69 0.74
CA PRO A 217 -11.40 -19.02 -0.54
C PRO A 217 -12.51 -17.95 -0.46
N GLU A 218 -13.29 -17.94 0.62
CA GLU A 218 -14.43 -17.04 0.80
C GLU A 218 -13.98 -15.74 1.46
N MET A 219 -13.84 -14.69 0.65
CA MET A 219 -13.39 -13.35 1.10
C MET A 219 -14.23 -12.80 2.26
N ASN A 220 -15.54 -13.09 2.30
CA ASN A 220 -16.44 -12.62 3.36
C ASN A 220 -16.19 -13.31 4.72
N LYS A 221 -15.49 -14.44 4.73
CA LYS A 221 -15.08 -15.16 5.95
C LYS A 221 -13.69 -14.77 6.45
N ALA A 222 -13.04 -13.80 5.79
CA ALA A 222 -11.73 -13.30 6.22
C ALA A 222 -11.81 -12.69 7.62
N ALA A 223 -10.87 -13.09 8.47
CA ALA A 223 -10.65 -12.46 9.78
C ALA A 223 -9.99 -11.09 9.62
N LEU A 224 -10.28 -10.20 10.55
CA LEU A 224 -9.63 -8.90 10.62
C LEU A 224 -8.23 -9.08 11.22
N ILE A 225 -7.20 -8.63 10.51
CA ILE A 225 -5.83 -8.59 11.05
C ILE A 225 -5.58 -7.33 11.89
N ILE A 226 -6.26 -6.23 11.55
CA ILE A 226 -6.31 -4.99 12.33
C ILE A 226 -7.76 -4.52 12.38
N LYS A 227 -8.23 -4.09 13.56
CA LYS A 227 -9.52 -3.44 13.76
C LYS A 227 -9.29 -2.11 14.45
N ALA A 228 -9.47 -1.02 13.72
CA ALA A 228 -9.30 0.35 14.20
C ALA A 228 -10.31 1.26 13.48
N PRO A 229 -11.58 1.33 13.98
CA PRO A 229 -12.64 2.06 13.30
C PRO A 229 -12.29 3.52 13.03
N GLY A 230 -12.45 3.96 11.80
CA GLY A 230 -12.14 5.29 11.34
C GLY A 230 -10.65 5.61 11.20
N GLN A 231 -9.74 4.60 11.29
CA GLN A 231 -8.29 4.82 11.27
C GLN A 231 -7.54 3.93 10.25
N CYS A 232 -8.27 3.30 9.35
CA CYS A 232 -7.72 2.38 8.36
C CYS A 232 -7.89 2.90 6.92
N GLY A 233 -7.16 3.93 6.53
CA GLY A 233 -7.05 4.36 5.13
C GLY A 233 -6.29 3.35 4.26
N GLU A 234 -6.27 3.53 2.96
CA GLU A 234 -5.51 2.67 2.05
C GLU A 234 -4.03 2.62 2.43
N ALA A 235 -3.48 1.43 2.63
CA ALA A 235 -2.10 1.27 3.10
C ALA A 235 -1.53 -0.09 2.75
N GLY A 236 -0.22 -0.13 2.53
CA GLY A 236 0.52 -1.36 2.30
C GLY A 236 1.48 -1.73 3.43
N VAL A 237 1.91 -2.97 3.41
CA VAL A 237 2.84 -3.55 4.38
C VAL A 237 4.22 -3.72 3.75
N THR A 238 5.27 -3.42 4.51
CA THR A 238 6.66 -3.74 4.14
C THR A 238 7.29 -4.60 5.22
N TYR A 239 7.90 -5.70 4.83
CA TYR A 239 8.76 -6.48 5.72
C TYR A 239 10.13 -5.80 5.82
N LEU A 240 10.57 -5.55 7.05
CA LEU A 240 11.87 -4.97 7.37
C LEU A 240 12.79 -6.06 7.92
N PRO A 241 13.67 -6.67 7.10
CA PRO A 241 14.54 -7.77 7.54
C PRO A 241 15.42 -7.40 8.73
N ALA A 242 15.90 -6.15 8.77
CA ALA A 242 16.74 -5.64 9.86
C ALA A 242 16.04 -5.63 11.23
N LEU A 243 14.71 -5.59 11.26
CA LEU A 243 13.89 -5.66 12.49
C LEU A 243 13.24 -7.03 12.67
N ASN A 244 13.23 -7.87 11.64
CA ASN A 244 12.41 -9.08 11.57
C ASN A 244 10.93 -8.76 11.87
N ARG A 245 10.40 -7.72 11.24
CA ARG A 245 9.04 -7.21 11.48
C ARG A 245 8.35 -6.80 10.19
N TYR A 246 7.05 -7.01 10.17
CA TYR A 246 6.13 -6.41 9.21
C TYR A 246 5.70 -5.05 9.75
N VAL A 247 5.77 -4.03 8.91
CA VAL A 247 5.36 -2.67 9.26
C VAL A 247 4.26 -2.24 8.30
N LEU A 248 3.13 -1.81 8.86
CA LEU A 248 2.03 -1.17 8.15
C LEU A 248 1.90 0.25 8.69
N VAL A 249 1.91 1.24 7.80
CA VAL A 249 1.62 2.62 8.16
C VAL A 249 0.24 2.96 7.62
N SER A 250 -0.77 2.88 8.47
CA SER A 250 -2.11 3.34 8.16
C SER A 250 -2.21 4.86 8.24
N TRP A 251 -3.25 5.42 7.66
CA TRP A 251 -3.49 6.85 7.72
C TRP A 251 -4.99 7.15 7.81
N TYR A 252 -5.32 8.34 8.32
CA TYR A 252 -6.69 8.80 8.43
C TYR A 252 -6.74 10.32 8.68
N TYR A 253 -7.92 10.91 8.47
CA TYR A 253 -8.21 12.29 8.87
C TYR A 253 -8.75 12.30 10.31
N PRO A 254 -8.06 12.89 11.28
CA PRO A 254 -8.57 12.97 12.66
C PRO A 254 -9.88 13.75 12.78
N SER A 255 -10.16 14.66 11.86
CA SER A 255 -11.41 15.43 11.78
C SER A 255 -12.55 14.66 11.10
N GLY A 256 -12.35 13.40 10.70
CA GLY A 256 -13.31 12.58 9.96
C GLY A 256 -13.06 12.60 8.46
N ASN A 257 -14.11 12.44 7.65
CA ASN A 257 -14.04 12.35 6.18
C ASN A 257 -13.25 13.52 5.56
N GLY A 258 -12.21 13.21 4.77
CA GLY A 258 -11.37 14.18 4.08
C GLY A 258 -12.10 15.13 3.14
N HIS A 259 -13.19 14.70 2.51
CA HIS A 259 -14.02 15.56 1.66
C HIS A 259 -14.88 16.57 2.44
N ALA A 260 -15.07 16.37 3.74
CA ALA A 260 -15.85 17.25 4.62
C ALA A 260 -15.00 17.92 5.71
N GLY A 261 -13.72 17.56 5.85
CA GLY A 261 -12.86 17.95 6.97
C GLY A 261 -11.67 18.80 6.57
N LYS A 262 -10.69 18.84 7.49
CA LYS A 262 -9.37 19.46 7.26
C LYS A 262 -8.47 18.49 6.51
N ILE A 263 -8.16 18.76 5.26
CA ILE A 263 -7.30 17.90 4.45
C ILE A 263 -5.81 18.19 4.62
N ASP A 264 -5.44 19.32 5.22
CA ASP A 264 -4.06 19.67 5.59
C ASP A 264 -3.55 18.94 6.84
N THR A 265 -4.42 18.17 7.50
CA THR A 265 -4.09 17.45 8.73
C THR A 265 -4.53 16.01 8.63
N THR A 266 -3.56 15.09 8.58
CA THR A 266 -3.77 13.64 8.65
C THR A 266 -3.02 13.05 9.85
N ALA A 267 -3.30 11.81 10.16
CA ALA A 267 -2.53 11.03 11.11
C ALA A 267 -1.97 9.76 10.44
N PHE A 268 -0.71 9.43 10.74
CA PHE A 268 -0.14 8.12 10.47
C PHE A 268 -0.21 7.26 11.72
N ALA A 269 -0.78 6.07 11.59
CA ALA A 269 -0.77 5.05 12.63
C ALA A 269 0.18 3.93 12.22
N PHE A 270 1.31 3.82 12.93
CA PHE A 270 2.33 2.82 12.69
C PHE A 270 1.98 1.53 13.45
N TYR A 271 1.80 0.45 12.70
CA TYR A 271 1.60 -0.88 13.25
C TYR A 271 2.80 -1.77 12.94
N GLU A 272 3.14 -2.66 13.87
CA GLU A 272 4.12 -3.73 13.64
C GLU A 272 3.52 -5.10 13.92
N SER A 273 4.11 -6.12 13.30
CA SER A 273 3.78 -7.51 13.57
C SER A 273 4.97 -8.44 13.32
N PRO A 274 5.11 -9.56 14.09
CA PRO A 274 6.08 -10.59 13.76
C PRO A 274 5.68 -11.46 12.57
N LYS A 275 4.40 -11.44 12.14
CA LYS A 275 3.83 -12.26 11.07
C LYS A 275 2.87 -11.43 10.20
N PRO A 276 2.68 -11.77 8.90
CA PRO A 276 1.75 -11.03 8.05
C PRO A 276 0.30 -11.07 8.55
N TRP A 277 -0.09 -12.13 9.24
CA TRP A 277 -1.43 -12.29 9.82
C TRP A 277 -1.55 -11.82 11.28
N GLY A 278 -0.46 -11.32 11.89
CA GLY A 278 -0.49 -10.79 13.25
C GLY A 278 0.28 -11.64 14.28
N PRO A 279 0.17 -11.30 15.56
CA PRO A 279 -0.64 -10.18 16.08
C PRO A 279 -0.04 -8.83 15.71
N TRP A 280 -0.91 -7.90 15.29
CA TRP A 280 -0.53 -6.54 14.97
C TRP A 280 -0.66 -5.64 16.20
N SER A 281 0.35 -4.81 16.45
CA SER A 281 0.40 -3.85 17.56
C SER A 281 0.55 -2.43 17.03
N LEU A 282 -0.25 -1.51 17.55
CA LEU A 282 -0.06 -0.07 17.31
C LEU A 282 1.17 0.42 18.08
N VAL A 283 2.15 0.95 17.35
CA VAL A 283 3.41 1.44 17.93
C VAL A 283 3.35 2.94 18.20
N LYS A 284 2.85 3.71 17.22
CA LYS A 284 2.88 5.17 17.27
C LYS A 284 1.81 5.78 16.39
N VAL A 285 1.28 6.92 16.82
CA VAL A 285 0.49 7.83 15.96
C VAL A 285 1.25 9.14 15.81
N ILE A 286 1.35 9.66 14.59
CA ILE A 286 2.03 10.92 14.26
C ILE A 286 1.07 11.77 13.42
N LEU A 287 0.88 13.03 13.82
CA LEU A 287 0.11 14.00 13.04
C LEU A 287 0.98 14.62 11.95
N ASN A 288 0.41 14.78 10.76
CA ASN A 288 1.05 15.37 9.59
C ASN A 288 0.31 16.68 9.24
N GLN A 289 0.89 17.80 9.65
CA GLN A 289 0.39 19.14 9.41
C GLN A 289 1.56 20.08 9.14
N PRO A 290 1.52 20.97 8.14
CA PRO A 290 0.36 21.24 7.24
C PRO A 290 0.34 20.35 5.99
N GLN A 291 1.12 19.28 5.92
CA GLN A 291 1.32 18.49 4.71
C GLN A 291 0.10 17.64 4.33
N GLY A 292 -0.69 17.20 5.33
CA GLY A 292 -1.83 16.34 5.10
C GLY A 292 -1.47 15.06 4.33
N TRP A 293 -0.32 14.44 4.64
CA TRP A 293 0.18 13.25 3.93
C TRP A 293 -0.76 12.05 4.08
N TYR A 294 -0.93 11.29 2.99
CA TYR A 294 -1.78 10.11 2.96
C TYR A 294 -1.20 8.99 2.06
N ILE A 295 -1.71 7.77 2.21
CA ILE A 295 -1.27 6.54 1.55
C ILE A 295 0.26 6.36 1.64
N PRO A 296 0.82 6.28 2.87
CA PRO A 296 2.25 6.13 3.06
C PRO A 296 2.73 4.72 2.70
N ARG A 297 3.86 4.63 1.97
CA ARG A 297 4.55 3.37 1.72
C ARG A 297 5.97 3.41 2.28
N VAL A 298 6.29 2.53 3.24
CA VAL A 298 7.67 2.29 3.66
C VAL A 298 8.41 1.57 2.55
N LEU A 299 9.49 2.14 2.05
CA LEU A 299 10.24 1.59 0.91
C LEU A 299 11.20 0.49 1.35
N ALA A 300 11.21 -0.61 0.62
CA ALA A 300 12.14 -1.70 0.84
C ALA A 300 13.57 -1.39 0.34
N LYS A 301 13.72 -0.50 -0.65
CA LYS A 301 15.01 -0.19 -1.27
C LYS A 301 15.95 0.61 -0.35
N PHE A 302 15.45 1.63 0.32
CA PHE A 302 16.27 2.60 1.05
C PHE A 302 16.24 2.32 2.54
N GLN A 303 16.88 1.22 2.94
CA GLN A 303 17.00 0.84 4.34
C GLN A 303 18.47 0.77 4.75
N SER A 304 18.81 1.35 5.88
CA SER A 304 20.11 1.19 6.50
C SER A 304 19.95 0.89 7.98
N ARG A 305 20.80 0.01 8.51
CA ARG A 305 20.81 -0.36 9.93
C ARG A 305 22.03 0.26 10.61
N THR A 306 21.79 0.95 11.73
CA THR A 306 22.79 1.23 12.73
C THR A 306 22.67 0.20 13.88
N SER A 307 23.50 0.31 14.93
CA SER A 307 23.49 -0.66 16.05
C SER A 307 22.11 -0.83 16.72
N SER A 308 21.31 0.25 16.81
CA SER A 308 20.02 0.27 17.51
C SER A 308 18.82 0.62 16.64
N ASP A 309 19.07 1.16 15.43
CA ASP A 309 18.02 1.81 14.64
C ASP A 309 18.03 1.30 13.21
N VAL A 310 16.85 1.35 12.57
CA VAL A 310 16.70 1.21 11.13
C VAL A 310 16.19 2.52 10.56
N LEU A 311 17.00 3.13 9.71
CA LEU A 311 16.56 4.25 8.87
C LEU A 311 15.91 3.68 7.62
N ALA A 312 14.71 4.15 7.31
CA ALA A 312 13.99 3.86 6.07
C ALA A 312 13.35 5.15 5.54
N PHE A 313 12.69 5.05 4.40
CA PHE A 313 11.99 6.18 3.78
C PHE A 313 10.55 5.79 3.49
N ILE A 314 9.66 6.77 3.66
CA ILE A 314 8.25 6.67 3.29
C ILE A 314 8.04 7.47 2.00
N ALA A 315 7.53 6.80 0.96
CA ALA A 315 6.98 7.46 -0.21
C ALA A 315 5.54 7.88 0.09
N VAL A 316 5.17 9.11 -0.27
CA VAL A 316 3.88 9.70 0.11
C VAL A 316 3.55 10.89 -0.77
N ALA A 317 2.27 11.26 -0.85
CA ALA A 317 1.80 12.59 -1.28
C ALA A 317 0.92 13.20 -0.19
N GLY A 318 0.68 14.51 -0.26
CA GLY A 318 -0.09 15.23 0.75
C GLY A 318 -1.28 16.00 0.17
N ASP A 319 -1.75 16.96 0.92
CA ASP A 319 -2.93 17.79 0.67
C ASP A 319 -3.16 18.08 -0.83
N TRP A 320 -4.17 17.44 -1.42
CA TRP A 320 -4.49 17.52 -2.86
C TRP A 320 -4.91 18.92 -3.33
N ARG A 321 -5.19 19.86 -2.43
CA ARG A 321 -5.42 21.28 -2.73
C ARG A 321 -4.14 22.11 -2.78
N ASN A 322 -3.02 21.56 -2.28
CA ASN A 322 -1.77 22.30 -2.20
C ASN A 322 -0.71 21.64 -3.10
N PRO A 323 -0.34 22.26 -4.24
CA PRO A 323 0.60 21.66 -5.19
C PRO A 323 2.02 21.48 -4.63
N ILE A 324 2.37 22.12 -3.52
CA ILE A 324 3.65 21.89 -2.84
C ILE A 324 3.67 20.52 -2.20
N PHE A 325 2.54 20.04 -1.69
CA PHE A 325 2.41 18.75 -0.99
C PHE A 325 1.82 17.65 -1.87
N TYR A 326 1.01 18.00 -2.88
CA TYR A 326 0.37 17.05 -3.81
C TYR A 326 1.35 16.56 -4.87
N ARG A 327 2.41 15.90 -4.43
CA ARG A 327 3.49 15.35 -5.28
C ARG A 327 4.22 14.21 -4.62
N TYR A 328 4.95 13.45 -5.41
CA TYR A 328 5.85 12.42 -4.87
C TYR A 328 6.81 13.03 -3.86
N SER A 329 6.81 12.47 -2.66
CA SER A 329 7.63 12.97 -1.55
C SER A 329 8.30 11.80 -0.85
N MET A 330 9.55 11.99 -0.45
CA MET A 330 10.33 11.04 0.35
C MET A 330 10.53 11.59 1.75
N VAL A 331 10.03 10.85 2.74
CA VAL A 331 10.12 11.23 4.16
C VAL A 331 10.98 10.22 4.90
N PRO A 332 12.15 10.61 5.46
CA PRO A 332 12.96 9.71 6.27
C PRO A 332 12.23 9.35 7.56
N VAL A 333 12.26 8.07 7.91
CA VAL A 333 11.69 7.53 9.14
C VAL A 333 12.70 6.65 9.85
N LYS A 334 12.80 6.81 11.16
CA LYS A 334 13.69 6.03 12.01
C LYS A 334 12.86 5.10 12.87
N PHE A 335 13.09 3.80 12.73
CA PHE A 335 12.53 2.77 13.59
C PHE A 335 13.58 2.40 14.64
N MET A 336 13.21 2.55 15.90
CA MET A 336 14.07 2.19 17.03
C MET A 336 13.65 0.82 17.55
N THR A 337 14.61 -0.08 17.78
CA THR A 337 14.34 -1.29 18.55
C THR A 337 14.11 -0.90 20.00
N ALA A 338 13.06 -1.44 20.65
CA ALA A 338 12.92 -1.28 22.08
C ALA A 338 14.22 -1.77 22.75
N ALA A 339 14.80 -0.97 23.67
CA ALA A 339 15.88 -1.43 24.49
C ALA A 339 15.41 -2.71 25.19
N ALA A 340 16.22 -3.79 25.15
CA ALA A 340 15.92 -4.99 25.92
C ALA A 340 15.68 -4.55 27.37
N GLU A 341 14.50 -4.86 27.92
CA GLU A 341 14.29 -4.62 29.34
C GLU A 341 15.44 -5.31 30.09
N PRO A 342 16.10 -4.62 31.04
CA PRO A 342 17.13 -5.26 31.84
C PRO A 342 16.48 -6.49 32.51
N THR A 343 16.96 -7.68 32.17
CA THR A 343 16.55 -8.90 32.82
C THR A 343 16.88 -8.73 34.29
N ASN A 344 15.87 -8.48 35.13
CA ASN A 344 16.09 -8.51 36.57
C ASN A 344 16.73 -9.85 36.92
N PRO A 345 17.89 -9.87 37.58
CA PRO A 345 18.44 -11.12 38.04
C PRO A 345 17.42 -11.81 38.94
N PRO A 346 17.32 -13.17 38.91
CA PRO A 346 16.38 -13.89 39.74
C PRO A 346 16.63 -13.51 41.19
N ARG A 347 15.60 -13.08 41.92
CA ARG A 347 15.67 -12.87 43.36
C ARG A 347 16.02 -14.21 43.99
N LEU A 348 17.18 -14.25 44.60
CA LEU A 348 17.54 -15.39 45.50
C LEU A 348 16.48 -15.46 46.59
N PRO A 349 16.00 -16.68 46.95
CA PRO A 349 15.09 -16.82 48.08
C PRO A 349 15.81 -16.32 49.36
N ALA A 350 15.09 -15.58 50.15
CA ALA A 350 15.58 -15.13 51.44
C ALA A 350 15.87 -16.32 52.37
N PRO A 351 16.88 -16.23 53.25
CA PRO A 351 17.29 -17.31 54.12
C PRO A 351 16.22 -17.75 55.13
#